data_549058599e436f2a64047b387a050a22
#
_entry.id   549058599e436f2a64047b387a050a22
#
_cell.length_a   1.000
_cell.length_b   1.000
_cell.length_c   1.000
_cell.angle_alpha   90.00
_cell.angle_beta   90.00
_cell.angle_gamma   90.00
#
_symmetry.space_group_name_H-M   'P 1'
#
loop_
_entity.id
_entity.type
_entity.pdbx_description
1 polymer ?
#
loop_
_entity_poly.entity_id
_entity_poly.type
_entity_poly.pdbx_seq_one_letter_code
_entity_poly.pdbx_strand_id
1 'polypeptide(L)'
;MSYFRQILRLIFALEALGFLSLAFFTPTIVTTHHLHLPPHAVPKVLCFFVLVALCSAIATLRMESRDSLGRWSLLAASIFNLILFPVGTVVAIAGIFYFIRNPAIEPGPAPRRRPIAGDGTSKWSGTIFIIAQVAWGVFILSSIRRWTVARGMPQIHSEGLFWITLACAIYGCILFHEMGHVVLGDIVKFRLVGFGVGPLSCTYLGGRWRLQLRFDKLLGGYAAMVPTTPRNIRVRSMVLTLGGPLASAILGALGAICLLLIPSPDWPAALGRVVALITGFAFGDLLFNLLPMASGADYSDGARLWQMYRRGLWCDFHCANHYMGLSQFTPLRPRDWPRDMVERAAEFAAQLPEPSGPFALAYLHFLDCGDWERALWWLDRALQAARPGKLADALTVDRAFIEAFHRRDGRAALGLFEKAPPQEESTDYWRALTTVRAVHGDLTGAFATWNKAWEMAQKRPVTGVYDMDREQLRMVGAWLEQLRAQPISA
;
A
#
# COMPACT_ATOMS: atom_id res chain seq x y z
N MET A 1 19.93 -5.94 -2.72
CA MET A 1 18.97 -6.87 -3.37
C MET A 1 17.58 -6.28 -3.61
N SER A 2 17.06 -5.38 -2.77
CA SER A 2 15.74 -4.76 -2.98
C SER A 2 15.67 -3.89 -4.25
N TYR A 3 16.66 -3.03 -4.49
CA TYR A 3 16.71 -2.16 -5.68
C TYR A 3 16.82 -2.94 -6.99
N PHE A 4 17.66 -3.97 -7.07
CA PHE A 4 17.78 -4.80 -8.26
C PHE A 4 16.45 -5.47 -8.62
N ARG A 5 15.71 -5.99 -7.63
CA ARG A 5 14.39 -6.56 -7.83
C ARG A 5 13.37 -5.54 -8.32
N GLN A 6 13.40 -4.32 -7.77
CA GLN A 6 12.51 -3.24 -8.20
C GLN A 6 12.77 -2.80 -9.63
N ILE A 7 14.06 -2.67 -10.02
CA ILE A 7 14.44 -2.37 -11.40
C ILE A 7 13.96 -3.48 -12.34
N LEU A 8 14.17 -4.74 -11.97
CA LEU A 8 13.75 -5.88 -12.80
C LEU A 8 12.22 -5.94 -12.96
N ARG A 9 11.46 -5.65 -11.89
CA ARG A 9 9.99 -5.51 -11.96
C ARG A 9 9.56 -4.39 -12.90
N LEU A 10 10.22 -3.24 -12.84
CA LEU A 10 9.93 -2.11 -13.72
C LEU A 10 10.17 -2.49 -15.19
N ILE A 11 11.28 -3.17 -15.47
CA ILE A 11 11.60 -3.63 -16.83
C ILE A 11 10.50 -4.57 -17.34
N PHE A 12 10.14 -5.61 -16.58
CA PHE A 12 9.09 -6.54 -17.01
C PHE A 12 7.70 -5.88 -17.10
N ALA A 13 7.40 -4.87 -16.29
CA ALA A 13 6.18 -4.10 -16.43
C ALA A 13 6.15 -3.30 -17.74
N LEU A 14 7.26 -2.64 -18.07
CA LEU A 14 7.39 -1.91 -19.33
C LEU A 14 7.36 -2.83 -20.54
N GLU A 15 7.96 -4.02 -20.44
CA GLU A 15 7.86 -5.06 -21.46
C GLU A 15 6.43 -5.55 -21.67
N ALA A 16 5.70 -5.85 -20.60
CA ALA A 16 4.31 -6.26 -20.69
C ALA A 16 3.48 -5.23 -21.45
N LEU A 17 3.67 -3.95 -21.16
CA LEU A 17 3.04 -2.85 -21.88
C LEU A 17 3.51 -2.76 -23.33
N GLY A 18 4.81 -2.91 -23.59
CA GLY A 18 5.40 -2.89 -24.93
C GLY A 18 4.86 -3.99 -25.82
N PHE A 19 4.84 -5.24 -25.34
CA PHE A 19 4.31 -6.37 -26.11
C PHE A 19 2.82 -6.29 -26.31
N LEU A 20 2.06 -5.79 -25.34
CA LEU A 20 0.64 -5.56 -25.51
C LEU A 20 0.38 -4.51 -26.61
N SER A 21 1.21 -3.49 -26.68
CA SER A 21 1.15 -2.48 -27.73
C SER A 21 1.51 -3.03 -29.10
N LEU A 22 2.58 -3.83 -29.18
CA LEU A 22 2.94 -4.53 -30.42
C LEU A 22 1.81 -5.44 -30.89
N ALA A 23 1.18 -6.19 -30.00
CA ALA A 23 0.00 -6.98 -30.31
C ALA A 23 -1.13 -6.10 -30.90
N PHE A 24 -1.37 -4.95 -30.29
CA PHE A 24 -2.40 -4.01 -30.74
C PHE A 24 -2.09 -3.41 -32.12
N PHE A 25 -0.81 -3.02 -32.37
CA PHE A 25 -0.40 -2.39 -33.62
C PHE A 25 -0.06 -3.37 -34.75
N THR A 26 0.13 -4.66 -34.46
CA THR A 26 0.49 -5.67 -35.46
C THR A 26 -0.40 -5.61 -36.73
N PRO A 27 -1.74 -5.57 -36.67
CA PRO A 27 -2.55 -5.47 -37.89
C PRO A 27 -2.27 -4.19 -38.68
N THR A 28 -1.95 -3.08 -38.00
CA THR A 28 -1.63 -1.80 -38.67
C THR A 28 -0.26 -1.84 -39.33
N ILE A 29 0.74 -2.39 -38.61
CA ILE A 29 2.10 -2.53 -39.13
C ILE A 29 2.08 -3.38 -40.40
N VAL A 30 1.35 -4.49 -40.38
CA VAL A 30 1.22 -5.39 -41.53
C VAL A 30 0.55 -4.67 -42.72
N THR A 31 -0.49 -3.88 -42.48
CA THR A 31 -1.18 -3.16 -43.57
C THR A 31 -0.43 -1.93 -44.07
N THR A 32 0.22 -1.16 -43.20
CA THR A 32 0.91 0.09 -43.55
C THR A 32 2.24 -0.17 -44.23
N HIS A 33 2.95 -1.22 -43.84
CA HIS A 33 4.25 -1.55 -44.42
C HIS A 33 4.17 -2.61 -45.54
N HIS A 34 2.96 -2.94 -46.03
CA HIS A 34 2.72 -3.93 -47.07
C HIS A 34 3.45 -5.27 -46.83
N LEU A 35 3.57 -5.66 -45.55
CA LEU A 35 4.17 -6.94 -45.20
C LEU A 35 3.27 -8.06 -45.69
N HIS A 36 3.70 -8.80 -46.70
CA HIS A 36 3.00 -9.95 -47.24
C HIS A 36 3.08 -11.16 -46.28
N LEU A 37 2.46 -11.03 -45.12
CA LEU A 37 2.31 -12.17 -44.19
C LEU A 37 1.10 -13.00 -44.63
N PRO A 38 1.20 -14.33 -44.61
CA PRO A 38 0.07 -15.19 -44.83
C PRO A 38 -1.07 -14.84 -43.84
N PRO A 39 -2.36 -14.87 -44.26
CA PRO A 39 -3.47 -14.46 -43.41
C PRO A 39 -3.52 -15.15 -42.03
N HIS A 40 -3.03 -16.40 -41.96
CA HIS A 40 -2.95 -17.16 -40.73
C HIS A 40 -1.73 -16.79 -39.85
N ALA A 41 -0.78 -16.00 -40.33
CA ALA A 41 0.40 -15.59 -39.55
C ALA A 41 0.06 -14.44 -38.61
N VAL A 42 -0.79 -13.51 -39.01
CA VAL A 42 -1.19 -12.35 -38.19
C VAL A 42 -1.80 -12.77 -36.85
N PRO A 43 -2.78 -13.69 -36.77
CA PRO A 43 -3.29 -14.18 -35.50
C PRO A 43 -2.21 -14.86 -34.62
N LYS A 44 -1.27 -15.60 -35.24
CA LYS A 44 -0.19 -16.27 -34.50
C LYS A 44 0.77 -15.26 -33.86
N VAL A 45 1.17 -14.23 -34.60
CA VAL A 45 2.01 -13.12 -34.12
C VAL A 45 1.31 -12.36 -32.98
N LEU A 46 0.02 -12.10 -33.16
CA LEU A 46 -0.80 -11.47 -32.12
C LEU A 46 -0.83 -12.32 -30.84
N CYS A 47 -1.15 -13.62 -30.96
CA CYS A 47 -1.16 -14.53 -29.82
C CYS A 47 0.22 -14.60 -29.13
N PHE A 48 1.31 -14.58 -29.89
CA PHE A 48 2.66 -14.58 -29.34
C PHE A 48 2.90 -13.32 -28.48
N PHE A 49 2.62 -12.13 -29.00
CA PHE A 49 2.82 -10.88 -28.23
C PHE A 49 1.93 -10.82 -26.98
N VAL A 50 0.69 -11.27 -27.07
CA VAL A 50 -0.22 -11.36 -25.92
C VAL A 50 0.33 -12.33 -24.86
N LEU A 51 0.85 -13.49 -25.28
CA LEU A 51 1.43 -14.47 -24.36
C LEU A 51 2.64 -13.90 -23.63
N VAL A 52 3.55 -13.24 -24.35
CA VAL A 52 4.74 -12.62 -23.75
C VAL A 52 4.34 -11.51 -22.79
N ALA A 53 3.38 -10.65 -23.17
CA ALA A 53 2.86 -9.62 -22.30
C ALA A 53 2.27 -10.20 -20.99
N LEU A 54 1.52 -11.29 -21.08
CA LEU A 54 0.96 -11.99 -19.93
C LEU A 54 2.05 -12.55 -19.01
N CYS A 55 3.07 -13.23 -19.59
CA CYS A 55 4.18 -13.77 -18.81
C CYS A 55 4.94 -12.66 -18.08
N SER A 56 5.23 -11.54 -18.76
CA SER A 56 5.93 -10.40 -18.16
C SER A 56 5.09 -9.71 -17.09
N ALA A 57 3.78 -9.59 -17.29
CA ALA A 57 2.85 -9.04 -16.29
C ALA A 57 2.77 -9.92 -15.03
N ILE A 58 2.62 -11.25 -15.20
CA ILE A 58 2.59 -12.19 -14.07
C ILE A 58 3.93 -12.19 -13.33
N ALA A 59 5.06 -12.16 -14.06
CA ALA A 59 6.38 -12.05 -13.46
C ALA A 59 6.50 -10.78 -12.60
N THR A 60 6.06 -9.64 -13.12
CA THR A 60 6.04 -8.35 -12.39
C THR A 60 5.24 -8.43 -11.10
N LEU A 61 4.02 -8.95 -11.17
CA LEU A 61 3.08 -8.99 -10.06
C LEU A 61 3.48 -10.00 -8.98
N ARG A 62 4.10 -11.12 -9.38
CA ARG A 62 4.38 -12.23 -8.49
C ARG A 62 5.86 -12.42 -8.10
N MET A 63 6.73 -11.52 -8.54
CA MET A 63 8.16 -11.60 -8.24
C MET A 63 8.46 -11.56 -6.72
N GLU A 64 7.59 -10.94 -5.92
CA GLU A 64 7.72 -10.89 -4.46
C GLU A 64 7.25 -12.15 -3.76
N SER A 65 6.20 -12.80 -4.28
CA SER A 65 5.59 -13.98 -3.64
C SER A 65 6.49 -15.21 -3.71
N ARG A 66 7.47 -15.23 -4.63
CA ARG A 66 8.36 -16.37 -4.93
C ARG A 66 7.60 -17.69 -5.09
N ASP A 67 6.32 -17.62 -5.43
CA ASP A 67 5.52 -18.81 -5.72
C ASP A 67 5.92 -19.45 -7.05
N SER A 68 5.50 -20.68 -7.28
CA SER A 68 5.84 -21.42 -8.49
C SER A 68 5.37 -20.70 -9.76
N LEU A 69 4.17 -20.12 -9.76
CA LEU A 69 3.62 -19.42 -10.92
C LEU A 69 4.45 -18.17 -11.27
N GLY A 70 4.79 -17.35 -10.27
CA GLY A 70 5.61 -16.14 -10.48
C GLY A 70 7.00 -16.48 -10.97
N ARG A 71 7.61 -17.56 -10.46
CA ARG A 71 8.93 -18.01 -10.90
C ARG A 71 8.93 -18.53 -12.34
N TRP A 72 7.98 -19.40 -12.69
CA TRP A 72 7.90 -19.94 -14.06
C TRP A 72 7.54 -18.85 -15.07
N SER A 73 6.67 -17.90 -14.71
CA SER A 73 6.37 -16.75 -15.57
C SER A 73 7.59 -15.85 -15.78
N LEU A 74 8.42 -15.64 -14.74
CA LEU A 74 9.68 -14.90 -14.85
C LEU A 74 10.65 -15.61 -15.79
N LEU A 75 10.81 -16.93 -15.66
CA LEU A 75 11.67 -17.71 -16.52
C LEU A 75 11.18 -17.68 -17.98
N ALA A 76 9.88 -17.84 -18.20
CA ALA A 76 9.29 -17.77 -19.54
C ALA A 76 9.49 -16.38 -20.16
N ALA A 77 9.19 -15.31 -19.43
CA ALA A 77 9.43 -13.94 -19.90
C ALA A 77 10.92 -13.69 -20.22
N SER A 78 11.83 -14.22 -19.39
CA SER A 78 13.28 -14.11 -19.62
C SER A 78 13.72 -14.87 -20.88
N ILE A 79 13.19 -16.06 -21.13
CA ILE A 79 13.47 -16.82 -22.35
C ILE A 79 12.98 -16.09 -23.60
N PHE A 80 11.77 -15.50 -23.57
CA PHE A 80 11.25 -14.69 -24.67
C PHE A 80 12.13 -13.46 -24.95
N ASN A 81 12.72 -12.88 -23.91
CA ASN A 81 13.63 -11.75 -24.04
C ASN A 81 14.97 -12.11 -24.74
N LEU A 82 15.40 -13.37 -24.72
CA LEU A 82 16.59 -13.78 -25.48
C LEU A 82 16.44 -13.56 -27.00
N ILE A 83 15.21 -13.53 -27.49
CA ILE A 83 14.90 -13.30 -28.91
C ILE A 83 15.11 -11.82 -29.30
N LEU A 84 15.07 -10.90 -28.33
CA LEU A 84 15.17 -9.44 -28.52
C LEU A 84 16.61 -8.95 -28.33
N PHE A 85 17.55 -9.51 -29.12
CA PHE A 85 18.96 -9.08 -29.10
C PHE A 85 19.10 -7.60 -29.55
N PRO A 86 20.01 -6.80 -28.92
CA PRO A 86 20.88 -7.08 -27.78
C PRO A 86 20.28 -6.75 -26.40
N VAL A 87 19.27 -5.89 -26.32
CA VAL A 87 18.71 -5.38 -25.05
C VAL A 87 17.98 -6.50 -24.31
N GLY A 88 17.16 -7.26 -25.00
CA GLY A 88 16.42 -8.36 -24.41
C GLY A 88 17.31 -9.43 -23.79
N THR A 89 18.49 -9.65 -24.36
CA THR A 89 19.48 -10.60 -23.81
C THR A 89 19.96 -10.20 -22.42
N VAL A 90 20.21 -8.91 -22.18
CA VAL A 90 20.63 -8.41 -20.85
C VAL A 90 19.51 -8.61 -19.83
N VAL A 91 18.26 -8.32 -20.21
CA VAL A 91 17.07 -8.54 -19.35
C VAL A 91 16.87 -10.02 -19.07
N ALA A 92 17.04 -10.88 -20.09
CA ALA A 92 16.95 -12.33 -19.96
C ALA A 92 17.97 -12.87 -18.97
N ILE A 93 19.25 -12.48 -19.11
CA ILE A 93 20.32 -12.91 -18.20
C ILE A 93 20.00 -12.44 -16.77
N ALA A 94 19.57 -11.20 -16.60
CA ALA A 94 19.19 -10.68 -15.28
C ALA A 94 18.02 -11.44 -14.66
N GLY A 95 16.99 -11.76 -15.44
CA GLY A 95 15.82 -12.53 -15.00
C GLY A 95 16.18 -13.98 -14.64
N ILE A 96 16.98 -14.67 -15.46
CA ILE A 96 17.47 -16.04 -15.22
C ILE A 96 18.35 -16.05 -13.96
N PHE A 97 19.26 -15.10 -13.83
CA PHE A 97 20.11 -14.97 -12.64
C PHE A 97 19.28 -14.78 -11.37
N TYR A 98 18.24 -13.93 -11.44
CA TYR A 98 17.31 -13.74 -10.32
C TYR A 98 16.55 -15.04 -9.99
N PHE A 99 16.08 -15.77 -11.01
CA PHE A 99 15.40 -17.06 -10.86
C PHE A 99 16.28 -18.09 -10.14
N ILE A 100 17.54 -18.24 -10.57
CA ILE A 100 18.48 -19.21 -9.98
C ILE A 100 18.82 -18.83 -8.54
N ARG A 101 19.08 -17.54 -8.28
CA ARG A 101 19.54 -17.07 -6.97
C ARG A 101 18.44 -16.98 -5.91
N ASN A 102 17.18 -17.01 -6.34
CA ASN A 102 16.03 -17.00 -5.45
C ASN A 102 15.22 -18.29 -5.63
N PRO A 103 15.68 -19.43 -5.07
CA PRO A 103 14.92 -20.67 -5.13
C PRO A 103 13.53 -20.46 -4.58
N ALA A 104 12.56 -21.29 -5.01
CA ALA A 104 11.24 -21.26 -4.40
C ALA A 104 11.46 -21.46 -2.90
N ILE A 105 10.96 -20.55 -2.13
CA ILE A 105 10.65 -20.87 -0.74
C ILE A 105 9.50 -21.85 -0.92
N GLU A 106 9.74 -23.14 -0.58
CA GLU A 106 8.59 -24.01 -0.38
C GLU A 106 7.70 -23.23 0.57
N PRO A 107 6.49 -22.83 0.15
CA PRO A 107 5.58 -22.27 1.11
C PRO A 107 5.42 -23.41 2.11
N GLY A 108 5.96 -23.24 3.31
CA GLY A 108 5.43 -23.97 4.44
C GLY A 108 3.93 -23.84 4.28
N PRO A 109 3.09 -24.85 4.54
CA PRO A 109 1.72 -24.93 4.06
C PRO A 109 1.09 -23.55 4.19
N ALA A 110 1.05 -22.84 3.06
CA ALA A 110 0.59 -21.46 3.05
C ALA A 110 -0.76 -21.57 3.70
N PRO A 111 -1.05 -20.85 4.78
CA PRO A 111 -2.34 -20.94 5.40
C PRO A 111 -3.29 -20.72 4.24
N ARG A 112 -3.95 -21.81 3.79
CA ARG A 112 -4.90 -21.74 2.68
C ARG A 112 -5.79 -20.61 3.06
N ARG A 113 -5.77 -19.48 2.31
CA ARG A 113 -6.63 -18.35 2.57
C ARG A 113 -8.04 -18.93 2.64
N ARG A 114 -8.50 -19.22 3.85
CA ARG A 114 -9.93 -19.46 4.04
C ARG A 114 -10.56 -18.14 3.65
N PRO A 115 -11.58 -18.14 2.77
CA PRO A 115 -12.32 -16.91 2.50
C PRO A 115 -12.67 -16.32 3.86
N ILE A 116 -12.17 -15.11 4.12
CA ILE A 116 -12.46 -14.49 5.41
C ILE A 116 -13.93 -14.17 5.38
N ALA A 117 -14.68 -14.77 6.25
CA ALA A 117 -16.13 -14.67 6.23
C ALA A 117 -16.56 -13.20 6.23
N GLY A 118 -17.35 -12.81 5.23
CA GLY A 118 -17.93 -11.48 5.12
C GLY A 118 -17.07 -10.41 4.47
N ASP A 119 -15.90 -10.71 3.88
CA ASP A 119 -15.09 -9.74 3.13
C ASP A 119 -15.74 -9.29 1.81
N GLY A 120 -16.77 -10.00 1.38
CA GLY A 120 -17.51 -9.71 0.14
C GLY A 120 -16.75 -10.08 -1.14
N THR A 121 -15.56 -10.68 -1.03
CA THR A 121 -14.71 -10.97 -2.19
C THR A 121 -14.59 -12.48 -2.45
N SER A 122 -14.35 -12.86 -3.70
CA SER A 122 -14.06 -14.22 -4.11
C SER A 122 -12.56 -14.51 -4.03
N LYS A 123 -12.17 -15.75 -3.77
CA LYS A 123 -10.77 -16.21 -3.85
C LYS A 123 -10.11 -15.95 -5.22
N TRP A 124 -10.92 -15.81 -6.25
CA TRP A 124 -10.51 -15.51 -7.62
C TRP A 124 -10.55 -14.02 -7.94
N SER A 125 -11.04 -13.16 -7.02
CA SER A 125 -11.28 -11.75 -7.29
C SER A 125 -10.04 -11.03 -7.82
N GLY A 126 -8.86 -11.26 -7.25
CA GLY A 126 -7.62 -10.63 -7.71
C GLY A 126 -7.23 -11.04 -9.13
N THR A 127 -7.36 -12.31 -9.49
CA THR A 127 -7.04 -12.80 -10.84
C THR A 127 -8.05 -12.28 -11.85
N ILE A 128 -9.35 -12.40 -11.54
CA ILE A 128 -10.45 -11.89 -12.39
C ILE A 128 -10.30 -10.37 -12.58
N PHE A 129 -9.95 -9.65 -11.52
CA PHE A 129 -9.74 -8.21 -11.57
C PHE A 129 -8.65 -7.81 -12.57
N ILE A 130 -7.49 -8.46 -12.53
CA ILE A 130 -6.38 -8.19 -13.44
C ILE A 130 -6.79 -8.52 -14.89
N ILE A 131 -7.39 -9.68 -15.12
CA ILE A 131 -7.84 -10.09 -16.47
C ILE A 131 -8.87 -9.08 -17.00
N ALA A 132 -9.83 -8.68 -16.18
CA ALA A 132 -10.85 -7.72 -16.57
C ALA A 132 -10.27 -6.33 -16.86
N GLN A 133 -9.32 -5.84 -16.08
CA GLN A 133 -8.62 -4.57 -16.34
C GLN A 133 -7.84 -4.60 -17.66
N VAL A 134 -7.10 -5.68 -17.92
CA VAL A 134 -6.37 -5.85 -19.19
C VAL A 134 -7.35 -5.90 -20.38
N ALA A 135 -8.40 -6.72 -20.27
CA ALA A 135 -9.43 -6.82 -21.30
C ALA A 135 -10.12 -5.47 -21.56
N TRP A 136 -10.43 -4.73 -20.51
CA TRP A 136 -10.98 -3.38 -20.60
C TRP A 136 -10.02 -2.42 -21.30
N GLY A 137 -8.73 -2.42 -20.92
CA GLY A 137 -7.70 -1.60 -21.58
C GLY A 137 -7.62 -1.87 -23.09
N VAL A 138 -7.56 -3.13 -23.48
CA VAL A 138 -7.58 -3.55 -24.89
C VAL A 138 -8.86 -3.10 -25.59
N PHE A 139 -10.02 -3.27 -24.97
CA PHE A 139 -11.31 -2.83 -25.49
C PHE A 139 -11.35 -1.32 -25.71
N ILE A 140 -10.91 -0.52 -24.73
CA ILE A 140 -10.87 0.95 -24.82
C ILE A 140 -9.94 1.39 -25.94
N LEU A 141 -8.70 0.90 -25.97
CA LEU A 141 -7.72 1.27 -26.99
C LEU A 141 -8.23 0.94 -28.41
N SER A 142 -8.81 -0.25 -28.59
CA SER A 142 -9.37 -0.67 -29.88
C SER A 142 -10.62 0.14 -30.28
N SER A 143 -11.44 0.51 -29.32
CA SER A 143 -12.64 1.32 -29.56
C SER A 143 -12.29 2.77 -29.91
N ILE A 144 -11.34 3.37 -29.22
CA ILE A 144 -10.85 4.71 -29.51
C ILE A 144 -10.22 4.76 -30.91
N ARG A 145 -9.42 3.76 -31.27
CA ARG A 145 -8.86 3.67 -32.62
C ARG A 145 -9.95 3.64 -33.69
N ARG A 146 -10.95 2.75 -33.53
CA ARG A 146 -12.09 2.67 -34.47
C ARG A 146 -12.83 3.99 -34.56
N TRP A 147 -13.10 4.62 -33.42
CA TRP A 147 -13.81 5.88 -33.33
C TRP A 147 -13.01 7.04 -33.98
N THR A 148 -11.68 7.15 -33.76
CA THR A 148 -10.84 8.18 -34.37
C THR A 148 -10.72 8.02 -35.88
N VAL A 149 -10.61 6.77 -36.37
CA VAL A 149 -10.59 6.47 -37.81
C VAL A 149 -11.93 6.83 -38.46
N ALA A 150 -13.06 6.41 -37.86
CA ALA A 150 -14.42 6.68 -38.37
C ALA A 150 -14.73 8.20 -38.44
N ARG A 151 -14.07 9.01 -37.59
CA ARG A 151 -14.21 10.46 -37.54
C ARG A 151 -13.18 11.21 -38.38
N GLY A 152 -12.33 10.52 -39.14
CA GLY A 152 -11.29 11.16 -39.99
C GLY A 152 -10.21 11.91 -39.19
N MET A 153 -10.06 11.63 -37.90
CA MET A 153 -9.05 12.29 -37.09
C MET A 153 -7.64 11.90 -37.52
N PRO A 154 -6.68 12.86 -37.60
CA PRO A 154 -5.31 12.55 -37.96
C PRO A 154 -4.71 11.48 -37.05
N GLN A 155 -4.03 10.50 -37.62
CA GLN A 155 -3.39 9.45 -36.86
C GLN A 155 -2.11 10.00 -36.16
N ILE A 156 -1.86 9.58 -34.93
CA ILE A 156 -0.59 9.87 -34.27
C ILE A 156 0.45 8.90 -34.85
N HIS A 157 1.34 9.41 -35.67
CA HIS A 157 2.42 8.62 -36.27
C HIS A 157 3.64 8.49 -35.35
N SER A 158 3.74 9.32 -34.29
CA SER A 158 4.83 9.28 -33.35
C SER A 158 4.50 8.33 -32.19
N GLU A 159 5.26 7.25 -32.06
CA GLU A 159 5.14 6.31 -30.93
C GLU A 159 5.36 7.01 -29.59
N GLY A 160 6.32 7.92 -29.50
CA GLY A 160 6.58 8.67 -28.28
C GLY A 160 5.38 9.49 -27.82
N LEU A 161 4.70 10.17 -28.75
CA LEU A 161 3.51 10.97 -28.44
C LEU A 161 2.34 10.07 -27.99
N PHE A 162 2.22 8.87 -28.54
CA PHE A 162 1.21 7.90 -28.08
C PHE A 162 1.45 7.50 -26.62
N TRP A 163 2.68 7.16 -26.26
CA TRP A 163 3.02 6.74 -24.89
C TRP A 163 2.83 7.87 -23.87
N ILE A 164 3.22 9.10 -24.23
CA ILE A 164 2.99 10.27 -23.38
C ILE A 164 1.48 10.48 -23.18
N THR A 165 0.69 10.40 -24.25
CA THR A 165 -0.76 10.56 -24.21
C THR A 165 -1.41 9.50 -23.32
N LEU A 166 -0.99 8.25 -23.45
CA LEU A 166 -1.48 7.14 -22.65
C LEU A 166 -1.11 7.31 -21.17
N ALA A 167 0.13 7.66 -20.87
CA ALA A 167 0.59 7.92 -19.51
C ALA A 167 -0.18 9.08 -18.87
N CYS A 168 -0.36 10.20 -19.58
CA CYS A 168 -1.14 11.33 -19.11
C CYS A 168 -2.60 10.94 -18.81
N ALA A 169 -3.22 10.11 -19.65
CA ALA A 169 -4.58 9.65 -19.44
C ALA A 169 -4.69 8.74 -18.21
N ILE A 170 -3.80 7.77 -18.03
CA ILE A 170 -3.80 6.85 -16.90
C ILE A 170 -3.55 7.62 -15.60
N TYR A 171 -2.46 8.38 -15.51
CA TYR A 171 -2.14 9.12 -14.30
C TYR A 171 -3.13 10.24 -14.01
N GLY A 172 -3.72 10.85 -15.04
CA GLY A 172 -4.81 11.80 -14.89
C GLY A 172 -6.04 11.17 -14.25
N CYS A 173 -6.46 9.98 -14.70
CA CYS A 173 -7.58 9.25 -14.09
C CYS A 173 -7.30 8.88 -12.64
N ILE A 174 -6.11 8.33 -12.35
CA ILE A 174 -5.72 8.00 -10.97
C ILE A 174 -5.72 9.26 -10.09
N LEU A 175 -5.15 10.36 -10.58
CA LEU A 175 -5.12 11.63 -9.84
C LEU A 175 -6.53 12.12 -9.50
N PHE A 176 -7.44 12.13 -10.47
CA PHE A 176 -8.83 12.55 -10.25
C PHE A 176 -9.57 11.65 -9.27
N HIS A 177 -9.37 10.34 -9.37
CA HIS A 177 -9.93 9.37 -8.43
C HIS A 177 -9.47 9.65 -6.99
N GLU A 178 -8.16 9.75 -6.77
CA GLU A 178 -7.59 10.01 -5.44
C GLU A 178 -7.98 11.41 -4.90
N MET A 179 -8.06 12.41 -5.78
CA MET A 179 -8.57 13.72 -5.41
C MET A 179 -10.03 13.67 -4.97
N GLY A 180 -10.85 12.78 -5.53
CA GLY A 180 -12.20 12.54 -5.07
C GLY A 180 -12.26 12.11 -3.61
N HIS A 181 -11.38 11.19 -3.19
CA HIS A 181 -11.24 10.81 -1.78
C HIS A 181 -10.84 12.01 -0.91
N VAL A 182 -9.90 12.83 -1.40
CA VAL A 182 -9.45 14.02 -0.66
C VAL A 182 -10.58 15.02 -0.47
N VAL A 183 -11.31 15.34 -1.54
CA VAL A 183 -12.41 16.33 -1.50
C VAL A 183 -13.54 15.86 -0.58
N LEU A 184 -14.08 14.65 -0.79
CA LEU A 184 -15.14 14.14 0.08
C LEU A 184 -14.65 13.89 1.51
N GLY A 185 -13.40 13.47 1.66
CA GLY A 185 -12.77 13.30 2.96
C GLY A 185 -12.70 14.61 3.74
N ASP A 186 -12.28 15.70 3.12
CA ASP A 186 -12.24 17.03 3.76
C ASP A 186 -13.62 17.51 4.16
N ILE A 187 -14.62 17.37 3.29
CA ILE A 187 -16.03 17.68 3.58
C ILE A 187 -16.52 16.93 4.82
N VAL A 188 -16.15 15.66 4.98
CA VAL A 188 -16.54 14.84 6.13
C VAL A 188 -15.53 14.88 7.28
N LYS A 189 -14.67 15.91 7.35
CA LYS A 189 -13.74 16.16 8.44
C LYS A 189 -12.69 15.07 8.62
N PHE A 190 -12.08 14.66 7.51
CA PHE A 190 -10.82 13.95 7.48
C PHE A 190 -9.70 14.90 7.06
N ARG A 191 -8.50 14.66 7.54
CA ARG A 191 -7.29 15.41 7.20
C ARG A 191 -6.39 14.54 6.31
N LEU A 192 -5.89 15.11 5.22
CA LEU A 192 -4.93 14.45 4.36
C LEU A 192 -3.56 14.33 5.06
N VAL A 193 -3.00 13.12 5.09
CA VAL A 193 -1.70 12.80 5.66
C VAL A 193 -0.77 12.07 4.68
N GLY A 194 -1.29 11.63 3.55
CA GLY A 194 -0.51 11.02 2.49
C GLY A 194 -1.28 11.01 1.19
N PHE A 195 -0.57 11.19 0.09
CA PHE A 195 -1.13 11.21 -1.25
C PHE A 195 -0.12 10.63 -2.24
N GLY A 196 -0.57 9.82 -3.16
CA GLY A 196 0.31 9.24 -4.17
C GLY A 196 -0.43 8.93 -5.47
N VAL A 197 0.28 9.13 -6.59
CA VAL A 197 -0.17 8.81 -7.94
C VAL A 197 0.99 8.18 -8.69
N GLY A 198 0.84 6.92 -9.06
CA GLY A 198 1.92 6.18 -9.67
C GLY A 198 3.19 6.16 -8.79
N PRO A 199 4.36 6.48 -9.36
CA PRO A 199 5.61 6.46 -8.60
C PRO A 199 5.76 7.64 -7.63
N LEU A 200 4.96 8.70 -7.77
CA LEU A 200 5.03 9.89 -6.93
C LEU A 200 4.22 9.70 -5.66
N SER A 201 4.83 9.86 -4.50
CA SER A 201 4.21 9.72 -3.20
C SER A 201 4.62 10.86 -2.29
N CYS A 202 3.66 11.47 -1.61
CA CYS A 202 3.87 12.53 -0.64
C CYS A 202 3.25 12.13 0.69
N THR A 203 4.00 12.17 1.77
CA THR A 203 3.54 11.79 3.12
C THR A 203 3.87 12.87 4.15
N TYR A 204 2.93 13.10 5.06
CA TYR A 204 3.10 14.04 6.17
C TYR A 204 3.71 13.32 7.37
N LEU A 205 4.99 13.60 7.64
CA LEU A 205 5.75 12.98 8.73
C LEU A 205 6.50 14.04 9.52
N GLY A 206 6.38 14.01 10.84
CA GLY A 206 7.10 14.92 11.74
C GLY A 206 6.80 16.41 11.48
N GLY A 207 5.56 16.76 11.11
CA GLY A 207 5.16 18.14 10.86
C GLY A 207 5.48 18.66 9.46
N ARG A 208 6.05 17.85 8.56
CA ARG A 208 6.45 18.25 7.22
C ARG A 208 6.02 17.25 6.17
N TRP A 209 5.72 17.75 4.97
CA TRP A 209 5.49 16.91 3.80
C TRP A 209 6.82 16.41 3.23
N ARG A 210 6.89 15.10 2.95
CA ARG A 210 8.06 14.44 2.35
C ARG A 210 7.65 13.79 1.04
N LEU A 211 8.28 14.22 -0.05
CA LEU A 211 8.12 13.61 -1.37
C LEU A 211 9.03 12.37 -1.47
N GLN A 212 8.50 11.30 -2.01
CA GLN A 212 9.20 10.03 -2.21
C GLN A 212 8.86 9.45 -3.58
N LEU A 213 9.82 8.82 -4.22
CA LEU A 213 9.60 8.02 -5.42
C LEU A 213 9.41 6.56 -5.02
N ARG A 214 8.25 6.00 -5.36
CA ARG A 214 7.86 4.63 -5.03
C ARG A 214 7.53 3.84 -6.28
N PHE A 215 8.46 3.05 -6.76
CA PHE A 215 8.29 2.23 -7.96
C PHE A 215 7.49 0.93 -7.75
N ASP A 216 7.12 0.62 -6.52
CA ASP A 216 6.25 -0.49 -6.17
C ASP A 216 4.76 -0.25 -6.49
N LYS A 217 4.36 0.99 -6.80
CA LYS A 217 2.97 1.39 -7.08
C LYS A 217 2.83 2.16 -8.41
N LEU A 218 3.47 1.68 -9.48
CA LEU A 218 3.48 2.36 -10.77
C LEU A 218 2.10 2.66 -11.36
N LEU A 219 1.13 1.76 -11.19
CA LEU A 219 -0.22 1.88 -11.76
C LEU A 219 -1.29 2.01 -10.67
N GLY A 220 -0.95 2.58 -9.54
CA GLY A 220 -1.89 2.78 -8.45
C GLY A 220 -1.83 4.18 -7.89
N GLY A 221 -2.85 4.53 -7.09
CA GLY A 221 -2.88 5.74 -6.28
C GLY A 221 -3.21 5.43 -4.83
N TYR A 222 -3.13 6.41 -3.98
CA TYR A 222 -3.70 6.37 -2.64
C TYR A 222 -3.89 7.77 -2.08
N ALA A 223 -4.97 7.94 -1.33
CA ALA A 223 -5.21 9.08 -0.47
C ALA A 223 -5.31 8.60 0.98
N ALA A 224 -4.25 8.78 1.76
CA ALA A 224 -4.26 8.48 3.18
C ALA A 224 -4.87 9.64 3.95
N MET A 225 -6.01 9.40 4.56
CA MET A 225 -6.76 10.42 5.29
C MET A 225 -7.10 9.93 6.69
N VAL A 226 -7.02 10.84 7.65
CA VAL A 226 -7.23 10.56 9.06
C VAL A 226 -8.40 11.40 9.56
N PRO A 227 -9.36 10.82 10.31
CA PRO A 227 -10.47 11.59 10.86
C PRO A 227 -9.97 12.60 11.89
N THR A 228 -10.64 13.76 11.97
CA THR A 228 -10.33 14.81 12.97
C THR A 228 -11.21 14.71 14.22
N THR A 229 -12.18 13.81 14.23
CA THR A 229 -13.10 13.59 15.35
C THR A 229 -13.61 12.14 15.33
N PRO A 230 -13.86 11.52 16.50
CA PRO A 230 -14.36 10.15 16.60
C PRO A 230 -15.84 9.99 16.21
N ARG A 231 -16.57 11.10 16.08
CA ARG A 231 -18.02 11.06 15.86
C ARG A 231 -18.38 10.47 14.49
N ASN A 232 -19.25 9.47 14.45
CA ASN A 232 -19.79 8.85 13.22
C ASN A 232 -18.72 8.39 12.22
N ILE A 233 -17.57 7.88 12.72
CA ILE A 233 -16.41 7.47 11.88
C ILE A 233 -16.86 6.57 10.73
N ARG A 234 -17.72 5.57 10.99
CA ARG A 234 -18.19 4.63 9.95
C ARG A 234 -18.82 5.34 8.75
N VAL A 235 -19.81 6.19 8.99
CA VAL A 235 -20.54 6.87 7.90
C VAL A 235 -19.62 7.82 7.15
N ARG A 236 -18.81 8.57 7.89
CA ARG A 236 -17.82 9.49 7.31
C ARG A 236 -16.77 8.77 6.48
N SER A 237 -16.32 7.60 6.92
CA SER A 237 -15.39 6.76 6.17
C SER A 237 -16.03 6.20 4.89
N MET A 238 -17.32 5.84 4.92
CA MET A 238 -18.04 5.44 3.71
C MET A 238 -18.13 6.58 2.68
N VAL A 239 -18.40 7.81 3.13
CA VAL A 239 -18.44 9.00 2.27
C VAL A 239 -17.05 9.28 1.67
N LEU A 240 -15.99 9.22 2.49
CA LEU A 240 -14.60 9.32 2.03
C LEU A 240 -14.31 8.28 0.94
N THR A 241 -14.65 7.01 1.20
CA THR A 241 -14.38 5.91 0.26
C THR A 241 -15.18 6.03 -1.05
N LEU A 242 -16.38 6.61 -1.00
CA LEU A 242 -17.18 6.87 -2.21
C LEU A 242 -16.57 7.97 -3.09
N GLY A 243 -15.70 8.81 -2.53
CA GLY A 243 -15.12 9.98 -3.21
C GLY A 243 -14.40 9.64 -4.51
N GLY A 244 -13.54 8.63 -4.50
CA GLY A 244 -12.81 8.18 -5.68
C GLY A 244 -13.74 7.73 -6.82
N PRO A 245 -14.60 6.72 -6.60
CA PRO A 245 -15.57 6.30 -7.61
C PRO A 245 -16.45 7.43 -8.14
N LEU A 246 -16.90 8.34 -7.29
CA LEU A 246 -17.70 9.49 -7.71
C LEU A 246 -16.91 10.44 -8.62
N ALA A 247 -15.65 10.73 -8.28
CA ALA A 247 -14.78 11.56 -9.12
C ALA A 247 -14.55 10.90 -10.49
N SER A 248 -14.30 9.59 -10.52
CA SER A 248 -14.17 8.83 -11.77
C SER A 248 -15.45 8.87 -12.61
N ALA A 249 -16.62 8.78 -11.99
CA ALA A 249 -17.92 8.91 -12.67
C ALA A 249 -18.08 10.31 -13.28
N ILE A 250 -17.77 11.35 -12.53
CA ILE A 250 -17.83 12.75 -12.99
C ILE A 250 -16.86 12.97 -14.16
N LEU A 251 -15.62 12.51 -14.02
CA LEU A 251 -14.59 12.65 -15.07
C LEU A 251 -15.00 11.94 -16.35
N GLY A 252 -15.51 10.70 -16.24
CA GLY A 252 -16.02 9.93 -17.36
C GLY A 252 -17.21 10.60 -18.06
N ALA A 253 -18.17 11.10 -17.27
CA ALA A 253 -19.32 11.82 -17.79
C ALA A 253 -18.95 13.12 -18.50
N LEU A 254 -18.08 13.95 -17.91
CA LEU A 254 -17.59 15.17 -18.52
C LEU A 254 -16.83 14.89 -19.82
N GLY A 255 -15.97 13.88 -19.84
CA GLY A 255 -15.25 13.47 -21.04
C GLY A 255 -16.20 13.00 -22.14
N ALA A 256 -17.23 12.20 -21.79
CA ALA A 256 -18.26 11.77 -22.75
C ALA A 256 -19.06 12.95 -23.32
N ILE A 257 -19.45 13.90 -22.47
CA ILE A 257 -20.15 15.12 -22.90
C ILE A 257 -19.27 15.92 -23.86
N CYS A 258 -17.98 16.12 -23.54
CA CYS A 258 -17.06 16.81 -24.44
C CYS A 258 -16.96 16.10 -25.81
N LEU A 259 -16.83 14.78 -25.83
CA LEU A 259 -16.73 14.00 -27.07
C LEU A 259 -18.03 14.02 -27.91
N LEU A 260 -19.19 14.22 -27.28
CA LEU A 260 -20.48 14.33 -27.96
C LEU A 260 -20.75 15.72 -28.50
N LEU A 261 -20.41 16.77 -27.74
CA LEU A 261 -20.78 18.15 -28.06
C LEU A 261 -19.79 18.87 -28.96
N ILE A 262 -18.50 18.49 -28.96
CA ILE A 262 -17.49 19.15 -29.80
C ILE A 262 -17.36 18.40 -31.13
N PRO A 263 -17.59 19.08 -32.28
CA PRO A 263 -17.45 18.47 -33.61
C PRO A 263 -16.03 17.94 -33.85
N SER A 264 -15.95 16.81 -34.57
CA SER A 264 -14.67 16.10 -34.78
C SER A 264 -13.56 16.90 -35.45
N PRO A 265 -13.84 17.74 -36.47
CA PRO A 265 -12.75 18.48 -37.15
C PRO A 265 -12.13 19.56 -36.29
N ASP A 266 -12.81 20.01 -35.23
CA ASP A 266 -12.33 21.11 -34.36
C ASP A 266 -11.37 20.67 -33.29
N TRP A 267 -11.18 19.35 -33.09
CA TRP A 267 -10.25 18.83 -32.11
C TRP A 267 -8.82 18.76 -32.65
N PRO A 268 -7.84 19.32 -31.93
CA PRO A 268 -6.46 18.91 -32.12
C PRO A 268 -6.36 17.37 -31.92
N ALA A 269 -5.79 16.66 -32.89
CA ALA A 269 -5.82 15.19 -32.92
C ALA A 269 -5.34 14.51 -31.62
N ALA A 270 -4.34 15.09 -30.97
CA ALA A 270 -3.83 14.61 -29.67
C ALA A 270 -4.85 14.80 -28.54
N LEU A 271 -5.50 15.98 -28.48
CA LEU A 271 -6.45 16.31 -27.42
C LEU A 271 -7.69 15.43 -27.44
N GLY A 272 -8.30 15.23 -28.62
CA GLY A 272 -9.46 14.36 -28.77
C GLY A 272 -9.19 12.93 -28.30
N ARG A 273 -7.99 12.41 -28.55
CA ARG A 273 -7.57 11.08 -28.06
C ARG A 273 -7.33 11.06 -26.55
N VAL A 274 -6.69 12.09 -25.99
CA VAL A 274 -6.52 12.20 -24.53
C VAL A 274 -7.88 12.16 -23.85
N VAL A 275 -8.84 12.96 -24.31
CA VAL A 275 -10.19 12.99 -23.74
C VAL A 275 -10.89 11.64 -23.88
N ALA A 276 -10.78 10.97 -25.04
CA ALA A 276 -11.36 9.66 -25.25
C ALA A 276 -10.72 8.58 -24.35
N LEU A 277 -9.39 8.61 -24.18
CA LEU A 277 -8.67 7.72 -23.26
C LEU A 277 -9.08 7.96 -21.80
N ILE A 278 -9.10 9.21 -21.38
CA ILE A 278 -9.53 9.60 -20.04
C ILE A 278 -10.96 9.12 -19.78
N THR A 279 -11.88 9.34 -20.72
CA THR A 279 -13.27 8.89 -20.62
C THR A 279 -13.36 7.38 -20.41
N GLY A 280 -12.66 6.62 -21.25
CA GLY A 280 -12.68 5.17 -21.17
C GLY A 280 -12.03 4.62 -19.90
N PHE A 281 -10.89 5.16 -19.51
CA PHE A 281 -10.23 4.75 -18.26
C PHE A 281 -11.00 5.17 -17.02
N ALA A 282 -11.64 6.34 -17.01
CA ALA A 282 -12.45 6.80 -15.88
C ALA A 282 -13.69 5.89 -15.67
N PHE A 283 -14.37 5.45 -16.74
CA PHE A 283 -15.43 4.48 -16.59
C PHE A 283 -14.95 3.09 -16.17
N GLY A 284 -13.77 2.67 -16.64
CA GLY A 284 -13.14 1.44 -16.17
C GLY A 284 -12.80 1.50 -14.69
N ASP A 285 -12.19 2.60 -14.27
CA ASP A 285 -11.82 2.86 -12.87
C ASP A 285 -13.06 2.88 -11.96
N LEU A 286 -14.14 3.58 -12.38
CA LEU A 286 -15.43 3.55 -11.70
C LEU A 286 -15.94 2.12 -11.53
N LEU A 287 -15.99 1.35 -12.62
CA LEU A 287 -16.52 -0.02 -12.61
C LEU A 287 -15.70 -0.92 -11.68
N PHE A 288 -14.38 -0.95 -11.86
CA PHE A 288 -13.50 -1.84 -11.11
C PHE A 288 -13.38 -1.47 -9.63
N ASN A 289 -13.39 -0.18 -9.30
CA ASN A 289 -13.35 0.25 -7.92
C ASN A 289 -14.69 0.09 -7.18
N LEU A 290 -15.84 0.10 -7.86
CA LEU A 290 -17.12 -0.19 -7.22
C LEU A 290 -17.40 -1.69 -7.04
N LEU A 291 -16.78 -2.55 -7.83
CA LEU A 291 -16.92 -4.00 -7.63
C LEU A 291 -16.17 -4.42 -6.34
N PRO A 292 -16.79 -5.26 -5.48
CA PRO A 292 -16.15 -5.72 -4.25
C PRO A 292 -15.05 -6.73 -4.56
N MET A 293 -13.83 -6.23 -4.76
CA MET A 293 -12.66 -7.01 -5.14
C MET A 293 -11.51 -6.86 -4.14
N ALA A 294 -10.62 -7.84 -4.09
CA ALA A 294 -9.39 -7.81 -3.32
C ALA A 294 -8.20 -8.19 -4.21
N SER A 295 -7.11 -7.42 -4.08
CA SER A 295 -5.83 -7.71 -4.70
C SER A 295 -4.75 -7.75 -3.62
N GLY A 296 -4.29 -8.94 -3.25
CA GLY A 296 -3.35 -9.08 -2.14
C GLY A 296 -3.96 -8.72 -0.79
N ALA A 297 -3.41 -7.73 -0.11
CA ALA A 297 -3.90 -7.17 1.14
C ALA A 297 -4.82 -5.95 0.92
N ASP A 298 -4.90 -5.45 -0.31
CA ASP A 298 -5.67 -4.26 -0.66
C ASP A 298 -7.08 -4.63 -1.14
N TYR A 299 -8.05 -3.87 -0.71
CA TYR A 299 -9.47 -3.98 -1.10
C TYR A 299 -9.86 -2.78 -1.96
N SER A 300 -10.69 -3.04 -3.00
CA SER A 300 -11.31 -1.97 -3.78
C SER A 300 -12.21 -1.09 -2.89
N ASP A 301 -12.55 0.10 -3.35
CA ASP A 301 -13.48 0.98 -2.62
C ASP A 301 -14.85 0.34 -2.44
N GLY A 302 -15.34 -0.38 -3.45
CA GLY A 302 -16.59 -1.13 -3.37
C GLY A 302 -16.56 -2.21 -2.29
N ALA A 303 -15.44 -2.93 -2.15
CA ALA A 303 -15.29 -3.90 -1.06
C ALA A 303 -15.30 -3.21 0.31
N ARG A 304 -14.56 -2.10 0.48
CA ARG A 304 -14.53 -1.32 1.73
C ARG A 304 -15.90 -0.73 2.07
N LEU A 305 -16.61 -0.18 1.07
CA LEU A 305 -17.97 0.32 1.24
C LEU A 305 -18.92 -0.80 1.69
N TRP A 306 -18.86 -1.95 1.04
CA TRP A 306 -19.66 -3.12 1.40
C TRP A 306 -19.37 -3.60 2.81
N GLN A 307 -18.10 -3.74 3.19
CA GLN A 307 -17.65 -4.16 4.51
C GLN A 307 -18.15 -3.21 5.60
N MET A 308 -18.04 -1.88 5.38
CA MET A 308 -18.53 -0.87 6.32
C MET A 308 -20.07 -0.82 6.35
N TYR A 309 -20.75 -1.02 5.21
CA TYR A 309 -22.20 -1.04 5.12
C TYR A 309 -22.80 -2.21 5.90
N ARG A 310 -22.26 -3.42 5.70
CA ARG A 310 -22.70 -4.65 6.37
C ARG A 310 -22.49 -4.64 7.88
N ARG A 311 -21.68 -3.72 8.40
CA ARG A 311 -21.25 -3.71 9.80
C ARG A 311 -20.51 -5.01 10.20
N GLY A 312 -20.33 -5.27 11.50
CA GLY A 312 -19.63 -6.45 12.00
C GLY A 312 -18.13 -6.28 12.01
N LEU A 313 -17.39 -7.38 12.02
CA LEU A 313 -15.95 -7.43 12.29
C LEU A 313 -15.10 -6.59 11.31
N TRP A 314 -15.44 -6.59 10.02
CA TRP A 314 -14.76 -5.75 9.04
C TRP A 314 -14.95 -4.25 9.31
N CYS A 315 -16.15 -3.86 9.69
CA CYS A 315 -16.42 -2.47 10.04
C CYS A 315 -15.63 -2.05 11.29
N ASP A 316 -15.62 -2.91 12.32
CA ASP A 316 -14.84 -2.68 13.53
C ASP A 316 -13.33 -2.56 13.21
N PHE A 317 -12.82 -3.41 12.34
CA PHE A 317 -11.43 -3.36 11.86
C PHE A 317 -11.09 -2.03 11.17
N HIS A 318 -11.92 -1.56 10.22
CA HIS A 318 -11.70 -0.28 9.56
C HIS A 318 -11.82 0.89 10.53
N CYS A 319 -12.79 0.87 11.43
CA CYS A 319 -12.96 1.91 12.44
C CYS A 319 -11.78 1.95 13.41
N ALA A 320 -11.28 0.81 13.88
CA ALA A 320 -10.12 0.74 14.78
C ALA A 320 -8.88 1.38 14.16
N ASN A 321 -8.60 1.11 12.87
CA ASN A 321 -7.51 1.75 12.14
C ASN A 321 -7.67 3.28 12.06
N HIS A 322 -8.90 3.78 11.94
CA HIS A 322 -9.16 5.22 11.97
C HIS A 322 -8.92 5.84 13.34
N TYR A 323 -9.21 5.13 14.44
CA TYR A 323 -8.93 5.61 15.80
C TYR A 323 -7.43 5.77 16.05
N MET A 324 -6.60 4.86 15.52
CA MET A 324 -5.14 5.03 15.58
C MET A 324 -4.71 6.33 14.91
N GLY A 325 -5.13 6.56 13.68
CA GLY A 325 -4.82 7.78 12.96
C GLY A 325 -5.30 9.02 13.73
N LEU A 326 -6.50 8.95 14.31
CA LEU A 326 -7.06 10.03 15.12
C LEU A 326 -6.12 10.38 16.29
N SER A 327 -5.62 9.41 17.03
CA SER A 327 -4.71 9.63 18.17
C SER A 327 -3.32 10.13 17.77
N GLN A 328 -2.91 9.95 16.53
CA GLN A 328 -1.66 10.52 16.00
C GLN A 328 -1.76 12.02 15.70
N PHE A 329 -2.98 12.55 15.47
CA PHE A 329 -3.20 13.92 15.00
C PHE A 329 -4.15 14.74 15.88
N THR A 330 -4.75 14.15 16.91
CA THR A 330 -5.65 14.79 17.86
C THR A 330 -5.26 14.41 19.30
N PRO A 331 -5.76 15.13 20.33
CA PRO A 331 -5.52 14.78 21.74
C PRO A 331 -6.19 13.48 22.21
N LEU A 332 -7.02 12.80 21.38
CA LEU A 332 -7.67 11.55 21.77
C LEU A 332 -6.62 10.47 22.07
N ARG A 333 -6.64 9.95 23.28
CA ARG A 333 -5.66 8.94 23.73
C ARG A 333 -6.07 7.52 23.35
N PRO A 334 -5.13 6.58 23.22
CA PRO A 334 -5.44 5.17 22.99
C PRO A 334 -6.41 4.59 24.03
N ARG A 335 -6.33 4.96 25.31
CA ARG A 335 -7.26 4.54 26.38
C ARG A 335 -8.71 4.96 26.15
N ASP A 336 -8.94 6.03 25.36
CA ASP A 336 -10.27 6.54 25.06
C ASP A 336 -10.94 5.83 23.87
N TRP A 337 -10.25 4.87 23.22
CA TRP A 337 -10.83 4.08 22.14
C TRP A 337 -11.88 3.11 22.70
N PRO A 338 -12.94 2.79 21.93
CA PRO A 338 -13.93 1.80 22.36
C PRO A 338 -13.28 0.42 22.49
N ARG A 339 -13.09 -0.03 23.73
CA ARG A 339 -12.36 -1.25 24.08
C ARG A 339 -12.86 -2.47 23.30
N ASP A 340 -14.16 -2.73 23.33
CA ASP A 340 -14.77 -3.89 22.65
C ASP A 340 -14.50 -3.89 21.14
N MET A 341 -14.46 -2.71 20.52
CA MET A 341 -14.14 -2.59 19.10
C MET A 341 -12.66 -2.93 18.84
N VAL A 342 -11.75 -2.44 19.67
CA VAL A 342 -10.31 -2.71 19.55
C VAL A 342 -10.04 -4.21 19.71
N GLU A 343 -10.63 -4.85 20.71
CA GLU A 343 -10.48 -6.29 20.94
C GLU A 343 -11.04 -7.11 19.76
N ARG A 344 -12.28 -6.85 19.35
CA ARG A 344 -12.88 -7.56 18.21
C ARG A 344 -12.10 -7.35 16.91
N ALA A 345 -11.60 -6.14 16.67
CA ALA A 345 -10.79 -5.84 15.49
C ALA A 345 -9.46 -6.61 15.51
N ALA A 346 -8.81 -6.68 16.66
CA ALA A 346 -7.55 -7.40 16.82
C ALA A 346 -7.75 -8.92 16.71
N GLU A 347 -8.77 -9.48 17.36
CA GLU A 347 -9.12 -10.91 17.25
C GLU A 347 -9.49 -11.30 15.80
N PHE A 348 -10.23 -10.44 15.11
CA PHE A 348 -10.55 -10.63 13.70
C PHE A 348 -9.31 -10.59 12.82
N ALA A 349 -8.38 -9.67 13.13
CA ALA A 349 -7.14 -9.53 12.37
C ALA A 349 -6.26 -10.80 12.39
N ALA A 350 -6.41 -11.66 13.39
CA ALA A 350 -5.72 -12.98 13.42
C ALA A 350 -6.02 -13.83 12.17
N GLN A 351 -7.13 -13.58 11.48
CA GLN A 351 -7.51 -14.26 10.25
C GLN A 351 -6.92 -13.58 8.98
N LEU A 352 -6.35 -12.38 9.13
CA LEU A 352 -5.80 -11.60 8.04
C LEU A 352 -4.34 -11.99 7.73
N PRO A 353 -3.85 -11.73 6.51
CA PRO A 353 -2.46 -12.02 6.13
C PRO A 353 -1.41 -11.24 6.93
N GLU A 354 -1.77 -10.06 7.45
CA GLU A 354 -0.87 -9.14 8.16
C GLU A 354 -1.53 -8.59 9.43
N PRO A 355 -1.66 -9.43 10.48
CA PRO A 355 -2.38 -9.05 11.69
C PRO A 355 -1.57 -8.17 12.67
N SER A 356 -0.27 -7.97 12.43
CA SER A 356 0.64 -7.27 13.35
C SER A 356 0.21 -5.85 13.70
N GLY A 357 -0.32 -5.10 12.71
CA GLY A 357 -0.81 -3.74 12.94
C GLY A 357 -1.96 -3.67 13.94
N PRO A 358 -3.08 -4.36 13.71
CA PRO A 358 -4.19 -4.42 14.67
C PRO A 358 -3.81 -4.96 16.06
N PHE A 359 -2.90 -5.92 16.15
CA PHE A 359 -2.39 -6.38 17.44
C PHE A 359 -1.59 -5.29 18.16
N ALA A 360 -0.78 -4.52 17.42
CA ALA A 360 -0.07 -3.36 17.97
C ALA A 360 -1.04 -2.27 18.45
N LEU A 361 -2.19 -2.08 17.79
CA LEU A 361 -3.23 -1.16 18.26
C LEU A 361 -3.82 -1.62 19.60
N ALA A 362 -4.15 -2.88 19.73
CA ALA A 362 -4.66 -3.43 20.98
C ALA A 362 -3.60 -3.30 22.09
N TYR A 363 -2.34 -3.58 21.78
CA TYR A 363 -1.23 -3.33 22.71
C TYR A 363 -1.21 -1.89 23.22
N LEU A 364 -1.23 -0.91 22.34
CA LEU A 364 -1.20 0.52 22.71
C LEU A 364 -2.41 0.91 23.60
N HIS A 365 -3.60 0.41 23.24
CA HIS A 365 -4.81 0.66 24.03
C HIS A 365 -4.67 0.15 25.47
N PHE A 366 -4.28 -1.11 25.63
CA PHE A 366 -4.16 -1.72 26.97
C PHE A 366 -3.01 -1.15 27.79
N LEU A 367 -1.89 -0.81 27.13
CA LEU A 367 -0.77 -0.14 27.79
C LEU A 367 -1.21 1.23 28.36
N ASP A 368 -1.96 2.01 27.57
CA ASP A 368 -2.46 3.32 27.99
C ASP A 368 -3.56 3.23 29.06
N CYS A 369 -4.30 2.12 29.11
CA CYS A 369 -5.23 1.80 30.20
C CYS A 369 -4.53 1.36 31.50
N GLY A 370 -3.21 1.13 31.50
CA GLY A 370 -2.46 0.61 32.64
C GLY A 370 -2.55 -0.93 32.79
N ASP A 371 -3.24 -1.63 31.91
CA ASP A 371 -3.36 -3.08 31.86
C ASP A 371 -2.16 -3.68 31.10
N TRP A 372 -0.98 -3.63 31.74
CA TRP A 372 0.27 -4.04 31.10
C TRP A 372 0.33 -5.55 30.79
N GLU A 373 -0.38 -6.41 31.55
CA GLU A 373 -0.42 -7.86 31.29
C GLU A 373 -1.15 -8.15 29.97
N ARG A 374 -2.28 -7.49 29.76
CA ARG A 374 -3.04 -7.60 28.52
C ARG A 374 -2.32 -6.92 27.34
N ALA A 375 -1.67 -5.79 27.60
CA ALA A 375 -0.80 -5.13 26.63
C ALA A 375 0.32 -6.08 26.18
N LEU A 376 0.96 -6.76 27.12
CA LEU A 376 2.00 -7.74 26.86
C LEU A 376 1.51 -8.90 25.98
N TRP A 377 0.35 -9.43 26.29
CA TRP A 377 -0.27 -10.51 25.50
C TRP A 377 -0.50 -10.11 24.04
N TRP A 378 -0.98 -8.89 23.79
CA TRP A 378 -1.16 -8.38 22.44
C TRP A 378 0.18 -8.05 21.75
N LEU A 379 1.15 -7.54 22.49
CA LEU A 379 2.49 -7.24 21.99
C LEU A 379 3.22 -8.49 21.50
N ASP A 380 3.14 -9.59 22.27
CA ASP A 380 3.73 -10.87 21.88
C ASP A 380 3.09 -11.41 20.59
N ARG A 381 1.79 -11.28 20.43
CA ARG A 381 1.09 -11.63 19.17
C ARG A 381 1.49 -10.73 18.00
N ALA A 382 1.65 -9.44 18.26
CA ALA A 382 2.13 -8.50 17.25
C ALA A 382 3.54 -8.84 16.77
N LEU A 383 4.44 -9.16 17.69
CA LEU A 383 5.82 -9.58 17.39
C LEU A 383 5.87 -10.89 16.59
N GLN A 384 5.09 -11.90 16.99
CA GLN A 384 5.01 -13.19 16.26
C GLN A 384 4.50 -13.03 14.83
N ALA A 385 3.62 -12.06 14.61
CA ALA A 385 3.03 -11.79 13.30
C ALA A 385 3.83 -10.77 12.46
N ALA A 386 4.72 -10.00 13.09
CA ALA A 386 5.46 -8.95 12.40
C ALA A 386 6.52 -9.53 11.46
N ARG A 387 6.58 -8.96 10.25
CA ARG A 387 7.70 -9.24 9.33
C ARG A 387 8.94 -8.47 9.80
N PRO A 388 10.16 -9.01 9.56
CA PRO A 388 11.40 -8.28 9.84
C PRO A 388 11.38 -6.87 9.23
N GLY A 389 11.68 -5.85 10.03
CA GLY A 389 11.69 -4.46 9.63
C GLY A 389 11.29 -3.52 10.77
N LYS A 390 11.09 -2.24 10.44
CA LYS A 390 10.88 -1.17 11.41
C LYS A 390 9.79 -1.43 12.46
N LEU A 391 8.69 -2.09 12.07
CA LEU A 391 7.62 -2.41 13.03
C LEU A 391 8.09 -3.47 14.04
N ALA A 392 8.70 -4.55 13.57
CA ALA A 392 9.23 -5.60 14.45
C ALA A 392 10.29 -5.04 15.41
N ASP A 393 11.16 -4.16 14.90
CA ASP A 393 12.21 -3.51 15.71
C ASP A 393 11.57 -2.62 16.80
N ALA A 394 10.57 -1.81 16.48
CA ALA A 394 9.85 -0.98 17.43
C ALA A 394 9.13 -1.81 18.50
N LEU A 395 8.40 -2.85 18.08
CA LEU A 395 7.72 -3.76 19.02
C LEU A 395 8.69 -4.51 19.92
N THR A 396 9.91 -4.82 19.44
CA THR A 396 10.96 -5.45 20.25
C THR A 396 11.47 -4.49 21.34
N VAL A 397 11.63 -3.20 21.03
CA VAL A 397 11.97 -2.15 21.97
C VAL A 397 10.87 -2.00 23.04
N ASP A 398 9.60 -1.98 22.62
CA ASP A 398 8.47 -1.92 23.56
C ASP A 398 8.42 -3.15 24.46
N ARG A 399 8.74 -4.34 23.92
CA ARG A 399 8.81 -5.56 24.71
C ARG A 399 9.90 -5.50 25.78
N ALA A 400 11.07 -4.95 25.43
CA ALA A 400 12.16 -4.72 26.39
C ALA A 400 11.73 -3.74 27.49
N PHE A 401 10.99 -2.68 27.13
CA PHE A 401 10.43 -1.74 28.11
C PHE A 401 9.50 -2.43 29.12
N ILE A 402 8.57 -3.27 28.66
CA ILE A 402 7.63 -3.98 29.56
C ILE A 402 8.39 -4.94 30.49
N GLU A 403 9.38 -5.68 29.97
CA GLU A 403 10.20 -6.58 30.81
C GLU A 403 10.97 -5.81 31.88
N ALA A 404 11.59 -4.69 31.51
CA ALA A 404 12.35 -3.89 32.46
C ALA A 404 11.45 -3.16 33.46
N PHE A 405 10.43 -2.45 32.99
CA PHE A 405 9.66 -1.52 33.81
C PHE A 405 8.57 -2.21 34.63
N HIS A 406 7.81 -3.13 34.04
CA HIS A 406 6.69 -3.78 34.73
C HIS A 406 7.09 -5.11 35.39
N ARG A 407 7.88 -5.94 34.72
CA ARG A 407 8.28 -7.27 35.23
C ARG A 407 9.57 -7.27 36.05
N ARG A 408 10.37 -6.19 35.97
CA ARG A 408 11.69 -6.08 36.61
C ARG A 408 12.67 -7.20 36.20
N ASP A 409 12.49 -7.79 35.03
CA ASP A 409 13.39 -8.80 34.49
C ASP A 409 14.48 -8.14 33.64
N GLY A 410 15.57 -7.75 34.28
CA GLY A 410 16.70 -7.11 33.60
C GLY A 410 17.35 -7.99 32.54
N ARG A 411 17.46 -9.31 32.79
CA ARG A 411 18.09 -10.24 31.85
C ARG A 411 17.29 -10.33 30.54
N ALA A 412 15.99 -10.56 30.65
CA ALA A 412 15.10 -10.63 29.50
C ALA A 412 15.06 -9.29 28.74
N ALA A 413 14.98 -8.17 29.47
CA ALA A 413 14.96 -6.83 28.90
C ALA A 413 16.23 -6.50 28.10
N LEU A 414 17.42 -6.79 28.66
CA LEU A 414 18.69 -6.56 27.96
C LEU A 414 18.80 -7.42 26.69
N GLY A 415 18.49 -8.71 26.79
CA GLY A 415 18.57 -9.62 25.65
C GLY A 415 17.61 -9.28 24.51
N LEU A 416 16.48 -8.61 24.80
CA LEU A 416 15.57 -8.06 23.80
C LEU A 416 16.10 -6.76 23.21
N PHE A 417 16.58 -5.86 24.07
CA PHE A 417 17.07 -4.55 23.67
C PHE A 417 18.29 -4.63 22.74
N GLU A 418 19.22 -5.57 23.01
CA GLU A 418 20.41 -5.80 22.18
C GLU A 418 20.09 -6.34 20.79
N LYS A 419 18.94 -7.00 20.61
CA LYS A 419 18.46 -7.48 19.31
C LYS A 419 17.87 -6.38 18.44
N ALA A 420 17.41 -5.29 19.03
CA ALA A 420 16.81 -4.19 18.30
C ALA A 420 17.90 -3.23 17.78
N PRO A 421 17.85 -2.81 16.51
CA PRO A 421 18.79 -1.83 16.00
C PRO A 421 18.60 -0.49 16.71
N PRO A 422 19.67 0.31 16.90
CA PRO A 422 19.58 1.64 17.51
C PRO A 422 18.55 2.53 16.76
N GLN A 423 17.65 3.15 17.51
CA GLN A 423 16.59 4.04 16.99
C GLN A 423 16.69 5.40 17.69
N GLU A 424 17.79 6.11 17.47
CA GLU A 424 18.12 7.35 18.19
C GLU A 424 17.08 8.48 18.03
N GLU A 425 16.26 8.44 16.99
CA GLU A 425 15.17 9.39 16.76
C GLU A 425 13.84 8.98 17.46
N SER A 426 13.80 7.81 18.14
CA SER A 426 12.61 7.28 18.80
C SER A 426 12.62 7.57 20.30
N THR A 427 11.57 8.18 20.80
CA THR A 427 11.32 8.36 22.23
C THR A 427 11.19 7.00 22.95
N ASP A 428 10.55 6.02 22.31
CA ASP A 428 10.36 4.67 22.86
C ASP A 428 11.68 3.95 23.07
N TYR A 429 12.61 4.12 22.14
CA TYR A 429 13.97 3.57 22.28
C TYR A 429 14.66 4.09 23.52
N TRP A 430 14.64 5.42 23.72
CA TRP A 430 15.29 6.03 24.90
C TRP A 430 14.55 5.68 26.18
N ARG A 431 13.22 5.58 26.17
CA ARG A 431 12.42 5.10 27.30
C ARG A 431 12.81 3.67 27.69
N ALA A 432 12.90 2.75 26.73
CA ALA A 432 13.31 1.37 26.98
C ALA A 432 14.74 1.29 27.49
N LEU A 433 15.70 1.99 26.89
CA LEU A 433 17.09 2.04 27.36
C LEU A 433 17.20 2.56 28.80
N THR A 434 16.40 3.57 29.14
CA THR A 434 16.32 4.10 30.52
C THR A 434 15.96 3.00 31.50
N THR A 435 14.90 2.25 31.21
CA THR A 435 14.42 1.21 32.14
C THR A 435 15.36 0.01 32.19
N VAL A 436 15.97 -0.38 31.07
CA VAL A 436 16.99 -1.44 31.03
C VAL A 436 18.18 -1.05 31.89
N ARG A 437 18.71 0.17 31.79
CA ARG A 437 19.82 0.66 32.64
C ARG A 437 19.44 0.66 34.12
N ALA A 438 18.23 1.12 34.45
CA ALA A 438 17.77 1.20 35.82
C ALA A 438 17.69 -0.18 36.50
N VAL A 439 17.14 -1.21 35.82
CA VAL A 439 17.09 -2.58 36.38
C VAL A 439 18.47 -3.23 36.55
N HIS A 440 19.48 -2.75 35.81
CA HIS A 440 20.88 -3.18 35.94
C HIS A 440 21.70 -2.33 36.93
N GLY A 441 21.05 -1.40 37.65
CA GLY A 441 21.72 -0.58 38.67
C GLY A 441 22.47 0.63 38.14
N ASP A 442 22.54 0.86 36.83
CA ASP A 442 23.11 2.07 36.23
C ASP A 442 22.14 3.25 36.31
N LEU A 443 21.92 3.74 37.55
CA LEU A 443 21.00 4.87 37.78
C LEU A 443 21.47 6.16 37.11
N THR A 444 22.78 6.41 37.09
CA THR A 444 23.35 7.62 36.46
C THR A 444 23.06 7.62 34.95
N GLY A 445 23.36 6.51 34.29
CA GLY A 445 23.05 6.35 32.88
C GLY A 445 21.52 6.32 32.57
N ALA A 446 20.72 5.79 33.49
CA ALA A 446 19.26 5.79 33.38
C ALA A 446 18.69 7.22 33.41
N PHE A 447 19.13 8.07 34.37
CA PHE A 447 18.73 9.48 34.42
C PHE A 447 19.19 10.25 33.16
N ALA A 448 20.38 10.01 32.66
CA ALA A 448 20.89 10.66 31.45
C ALA A 448 20.01 10.31 30.21
N THR A 449 19.66 9.04 30.07
CA THR A 449 18.78 8.59 28.96
C THR A 449 17.33 9.03 29.13
N TRP A 450 16.81 9.09 30.35
CA TRP A 450 15.49 9.63 30.66
C TRP A 450 15.40 11.11 30.29
N ASN A 451 16.38 11.92 30.64
CA ASN A 451 16.42 13.33 30.26
C ASN A 451 16.39 13.52 28.76
N LYS A 452 17.12 12.69 28.00
CA LYS A 452 17.11 12.73 26.54
C LYS A 452 15.71 12.34 25.97
N ALA A 453 15.12 11.27 26.49
CA ALA A 453 13.76 10.87 26.09
C ALA A 453 12.74 11.96 26.41
N TRP A 454 12.83 12.57 27.59
CA TRP A 454 11.94 13.63 28.05
C TRP A 454 12.06 14.89 27.18
N GLU A 455 13.28 15.34 26.89
CA GLU A 455 13.51 16.47 25.99
C GLU A 455 12.93 16.23 24.59
N MET A 456 13.09 15.03 24.05
CA MET A 456 12.50 14.65 22.77
C MET A 456 10.98 14.67 22.83
N ALA A 457 10.37 14.11 23.88
CA ALA A 457 8.93 14.08 24.06
C ALA A 457 8.31 15.48 24.18
N GLN A 458 9.01 16.43 24.81
CA GLN A 458 8.57 17.83 24.92
C GLN A 458 8.52 18.54 23.56
N LYS A 459 9.39 18.17 22.62
CA LYS A 459 9.43 18.74 21.26
C LYS A 459 8.35 18.17 20.34
N ARG A 460 7.65 17.07 20.74
CA ARG A 460 6.59 16.46 19.96
C ARG A 460 5.28 17.25 20.11
N PRO A 461 4.42 17.25 19.07
CA PRO A 461 3.11 17.91 19.15
C PRO A 461 2.22 17.29 20.25
N VAL A 462 1.21 18.05 20.68
CA VAL A 462 0.22 17.55 21.66
C VAL A 462 -0.79 16.68 20.90
N THR A 463 -0.61 15.37 20.97
CA THR A 463 -1.51 14.36 20.41
C THR A 463 -1.69 13.21 21.38
N GLY A 464 -2.74 12.42 21.21
CA GLY A 464 -3.05 11.33 22.13
C GLY A 464 -1.93 10.31 22.31
N VAL A 465 -1.24 9.95 21.22
CA VAL A 465 -0.08 9.02 21.27
C VAL A 465 1.07 9.66 22.02
N TYR A 466 1.45 10.90 21.70
CA TYR A 466 2.57 11.55 22.38
C TYR A 466 2.26 11.95 23.83
N ASP A 467 0.99 12.17 24.18
CA ASP A 467 0.59 12.38 25.57
C ASP A 467 0.67 11.07 26.38
N MET A 468 0.36 9.93 25.77
CA MET A 468 0.63 8.62 26.35
C MET A 468 2.14 8.44 26.60
N ASP A 469 3.00 8.73 25.63
CA ASP A 469 4.46 8.63 25.79
C ASP A 469 4.98 9.51 26.92
N ARG A 470 4.48 10.76 27.03
CA ARG A 470 4.84 11.68 28.13
C ARG A 470 4.42 11.12 29.49
N GLU A 471 3.23 10.50 29.58
CA GLU A 471 2.76 9.88 30.82
C GLU A 471 3.63 8.69 31.21
N GLN A 472 3.95 7.81 30.25
CA GLN A 472 4.87 6.69 30.48
C GLN A 472 6.23 7.19 30.96
N LEU A 473 6.78 8.22 30.37
CA LEU A 473 8.06 8.82 30.81
C LEU A 473 7.98 9.43 32.20
N ARG A 474 6.86 10.05 32.60
CA ARG A 474 6.66 10.52 33.98
C ARG A 474 6.66 9.38 34.97
N MET A 475 5.97 8.27 34.63
CA MET A 475 5.96 7.06 35.46
C MET A 475 7.37 6.48 35.64
N VAL A 476 8.14 6.42 34.55
CA VAL A 476 9.55 5.98 34.60
C VAL A 476 10.39 6.94 35.46
N GLY A 477 10.25 8.26 35.29
CA GLY A 477 10.97 9.24 36.11
C GLY A 477 10.66 9.12 37.60
N ALA A 478 9.39 8.97 37.96
CA ALA A 478 8.96 8.75 39.33
C ALA A 478 9.59 7.45 39.93
N TRP A 479 9.63 6.40 39.12
CA TRP A 479 10.27 5.15 39.54
C TRP A 479 11.81 5.31 39.73
N LEU A 480 12.50 6.04 38.86
CA LEU A 480 13.94 6.32 39.01
C LEU A 480 14.21 7.08 40.30
N GLU A 481 13.38 8.06 40.69
CA GLU A 481 13.53 8.78 41.95
C GLU A 481 13.29 7.86 43.16
N GLN A 482 12.35 6.93 43.08
CA GLN A 482 12.14 5.92 44.11
C GLN A 482 13.37 5.01 44.27
N LEU A 483 13.97 4.56 43.17
CA LEU A 483 15.21 3.76 43.21
C LEU A 483 16.37 4.52 43.82
N ARG A 484 16.52 5.84 43.51
CA ARG A 484 17.54 6.70 44.07
C ARG A 484 17.39 6.93 45.59
N ALA A 485 16.13 6.97 46.04
CA ALA A 485 15.84 7.18 47.49
C ALA A 485 15.97 5.91 48.32
N GLN A 486 16.08 4.72 47.73
CA GLN A 486 16.30 3.47 48.43
C GLN A 486 17.74 3.46 48.98
N PRO A 487 17.96 3.26 50.31
CA PRO A 487 19.29 3.12 50.84
C PRO A 487 19.97 1.93 50.17
N ILE A 488 21.20 2.14 49.69
CA ILE A 488 22.04 1.06 49.21
C ILE A 488 22.19 0.09 50.42
N SER A 489 21.42 -1.00 50.38
CA SER A 489 21.62 -2.08 51.35
C SER A 489 23.05 -2.63 51.12
N ALA A 490 23.95 -2.25 52.05
CA ALA A 490 25.35 -2.65 52.06
C ALA A 490 25.48 -4.18 52.26
#